data_0b0afeabc116054f1d6c135bb707457c
#
_entry.id   0b0afeabc116054f1d6c135bb707457c
#
_cell.length_a   1.000
_cell.length_b   1.000
_cell.length_c   1.000
_cell.angle_alpha   90.00
_cell.angle_beta   90.00
_cell.angle_gamma   90.00
#
_symmetry.space_group_name_H-M   'P 1'
#
loop_
_entity.id
_entity.type
_entity.pdbx_description
1 polymer ?
#
loop_
_entity_poly.entity_id
_entity_poly.type
_entity_poly.pdbx_seq_one_letter_code
_entity_poly.pdbx_strand_id
1 'polypeptide(L)'
;MINQPLLTDKVIALRRFHPRDVDALCAAARESLEDLIPWMSWAHPAYGRDEVAEFIRIVGETWEAGRYYALAVTDARDGTMLGAVSLSHIHLVYNFCNLGYWTRSSRRGNGLASRAARLAANFGFEQLGLL
;
A
#
# COMPACT_ATOMS: atom_id res chain seq x y z
N MET A 1 -10.56 14.70 2.62
CA MET A 1 -9.51 15.23 1.79
C MET A 1 -8.60 14.10 1.31
N ILE A 2 -8.20 14.16 0.04
CA ILE A 2 -7.49 13.06 -0.61
C ILE A 2 -6.14 12.76 0.02
N ASN A 3 -5.40 13.79 0.44
CA ASN A 3 -4.06 13.61 1.00
C ASN A 3 -4.04 13.40 2.51
N GLN A 4 -5.22 13.39 3.12
CA GLN A 4 -5.29 13.21 4.56
C GLN A 4 -5.04 11.75 4.90
N PRO A 5 -4.11 11.43 5.83
CA PRO A 5 -3.85 10.06 6.19
C PRO A 5 -5.05 9.44 6.89
N LEU A 6 -5.31 8.16 6.60
CA LEU A 6 -6.29 7.39 7.33
C LEU A 6 -5.74 6.96 8.69
N LEU A 7 -4.44 6.66 8.71
CA LEU A 7 -3.76 6.16 9.90
C LEU A 7 -2.34 6.69 9.93
N THR A 8 -1.81 6.94 11.11
CA THR A 8 -0.42 7.33 11.25
C THR A 8 0.11 6.93 12.62
N ASP A 9 1.42 6.62 12.69
CA ASP A 9 2.12 6.41 13.95
C ASP A 9 3.18 7.50 14.16
N LYS A 10 3.09 8.60 13.42
CA LYS A 10 4.00 9.76 13.43
C LYS A 10 5.32 9.51 12.70
N VAL A 11 5.65 8.27 12.36
CA VAL A 11 6.81 7.93 11.54
C VAL A 11 6.37 7.70 10.10
N ILE A 12 5.30 6.93 9.92
CA ILE A 12 4.68 6.72 8.62
C ILE A 12 3.21 7.08 8.68
N ALA A 13 2.62 7.25 7.50
CA ALA A 13 1.19 7.46 7.36
C ALA A 13 0.67 6.53 6.26
N LEU A 14 -0.53 6.02 6.45
CA LEU A 14 -1.23 5.24 5.44
C LEU A 14 -2.40 6.06 4.92
N ARG A 15 -2.57 6.10 3.60
CA ARG A 15 -3.70 6.78 2.97
C ARG A 15 -4.08 6.08 1.68
N ARG A 16 -5.25 6.41 1.16
CA ARG A 16 -5.68 5.88 -0.13
C ARG A 16 -4.78 6.41 -1.24
N PHE A 17 -4.63 5.62 -2.30
CA PHE A 17 -3.95 6.08 -3.51
C PHE A 17 -4.81 7.09 -4.26
N HIS A 18 -4.16 8.03 -4.90
CA HIS A 18 -4.77 9.05 -5.74
C HIS A 18 -4.11 9.04 -7.12
N PRO A 19 -4.82 9.40 -8.22
CA PRO A 19 -4.21 9.42 -9.54
C PRO A 19 -2.91 10.22 -9.65
N ARG A 20 -2.74 11.26 -8.83
CA ARG A 20 -1.49 12.04 -8.84
C ARG A 20 -0.32 11.31 -8.19
N ASP A 21 -0.53 10.15 -7.59
CA ASP A 21 0.53 9.34 -7.01
C ASP A 21 1.31 8.53 -8.05
N VAL A 22 0.89 8.55 -9.32
CA VAL A 22 1.49 7.71 -10.36
C VAL A 22 3.01 7.85 -10.42
N ASP A 23 3.51 9.09 -10.49
CA ASP A 23 4.95 9.29 -10.63
C ASP A 23 5.73 8.86 -9.38
N ALA A 24 5.22 9.20 -8.19
CA ALA A 24 5.88 8.83 -6.95
C ALA A 24 5.87 7.31 -6.73
N LEU A 25 4.75 6.66 -6.99
CA LEU A 25 4.67 5.21 -6.85
C LEU A 25 5.52 4.50 -7.89
N CYS A 26 5.54 5.00 -9.12
CA CYS A 26 6.38 4.46 -10.18
C CYS A 26 7.85 4.53 -9.79
N ALA A 27 8.30 5.67 -9.28
CA ALA A 27 9.68 5.84 -8.84
C ALA A 27 10.05 4.85 -7.73
N ALA A 28 9.18 4.70 -6.72
CA ALA A 28 9.42 3.78 -5.61
C ALA A 28 9.48 2.33 -6.11
N ALA A 29 8.56 1.94 -6.99
CA ALA A 29 8.50 0.57 -7.51
C ALA A 29 9.71 0.26 -8.39
N ARG A 30 10.06 1.17 -9.31
CA ARG A 30 11.19 0.94 -10.21
C ARG A 30 12.52 0.89 -9.48
N GLU A 31 12.71 1.71 -8.46
CA GLU A 31 13.87 1.65 -7.59
C GLU A 31 14.03 0.26 -6.96
N SER A 32 12.91 -0.42 -6.74
CA SER A 32 12.85 -1.65 -5.94
C SER A 32 12.62 -2.90 -6.76
N LEU A 33 12.56 -2.82 -8.10
CA LEU A 33 12.19 -3.95 -8.95
C LEU A 33 13.08 -5.17 -8.74
N GLU A 34 14.38 -4.98 -8.61
CA GLU A 34 15.30 -6.10 -8.42
C GLU A 34 14.94 -6.90 -7.16
N ASP A 35 14.55 -6.20 -6.10
CA ASP A 35 14.15 -6.84 -4.86
C ASP A 35 12.74 -7.43 -4.94
N LEU A 36 11.85 -6.83 -5.73
CA LEU A 36 10.45 -7.21 -5.75
C LEU A 36 10.13 -8.34 -6.74
N ILE A 37 10.86 -8.42 -7.85
CA ILE A 37 10.57 -9.40 -8.89
C ILE A 37 10.46 -10.83 -8.36
N PRO A 38 11.34 -11.31 -7.46
CA PRO A 38 11.22 -12.67 -6.96
C PRO A 38 9.97 -12.95 -6.13
N TRP A 39 9.34 -11.91 -5.59
CA TRP A 39 8.27 -12.07 -4.60
C TRP A 39 6.91 -11.56 -5.05
N MET A 40 6.88 -10.60 -5.98
CA MET A 40 5.63 -9.94 -6.38
C MET A 40 5.31 -10.28 -7.82
N SER A 41 4.15 -10.89 -8.05
CA SER A 41 3.75 -11.33 -9.38
C SER A 41 3.61 -10.20 -10.39
N TRP A 42 3.31 -8.98 -9.91
CA TRP A 42 3.16 -7.81 -10.78
C TRP A 42 4.49 -7.19 -11.20
N ALA A 43 5.58 -7.49 -10.48
CA ALA A 43 6.87 -6.87 -10.72
C ALA A 43 7.60 -7.57 -11.87
N HIS A 44 8.02 -6.78 -12.85
CA HIS A 44 8.81 -7.24 -13.99
C HIS A 44 9.67 -6.08 -14.51
N PRO A 45 10.73 -6.37 -15.30
CA PRO A 45 11.68 -5.30 -15.68
C PRO A 45 11.08 -4.13 -16.43
N ALA A 46 9.95 -4.34 -17.13
CA ALA A 46 9.30 -3.29 -17.90
C ALA A 46 8.18 -2.58 -17.12
N TYR A 47 8.00 -2.90 -15.84
CA TYR A 47 6.97 -2.28 -15.02
C TYR A 47 7.17 -0.77 -15.01
N GLY A 48 6.15 -0.02 -15.36
CA GLY A 48 6.29 1.41 -15.51
C GLY A 48 5.00 2.19 -15.29
N ARG A 49 5.00 3.43 -15.76
CA ARG A 49 3.98 4.42 -15.46
C ARG A 49 2.56 3.97 -15.84
N ASP A 50 2.40 3.32 -17.00
CA ASP A 50 1.07 2.90 -17.45
C ASP A 50 0.49 1.83 -16.55
N GLU A 51 1.32 0.89 -16.09
CA GLU A 51 0.88 -0.15 -15.18
C GLU A 51 0.57 0.41 -13.79
N VAL A 52 1.35 1.40 -13.34
CA VAL A 52 1.10 2.09 -12.07
C VAL A 52 -0.24 2.82 -12.13
N ALA A 53 -0.51 3.54 -13.23
CA ALA A 53 -1.77 4.25 -13.40
C ALA A 53 -2.95 3.28 -13.37
N GLU A 54 -2.83 2.15 -14.04
CA GLU A 54 -3.87 1.12 -14.05
C GLU A 54 -4.08 0.52 -12.66
N PHE A 55 -3.00 0.26 -11.92
CA PHE A 55 -3.10 -0.21 -10.55
C PHE A 55 -3.89 0.76 -9.69
N ILE A 56 -3.56 2.05 -9.75
CA ILE A 56 -4.25 3.07 -8.95
C ILE A 56 -5.74 3.14 -9.30
N ARG A 57 -6.06 3.02 -10.59
CA ARG A 57 -7.46 3.01 -11.05
C ARG A 57 -8.21 1.81 -10.46
N ILE A 58 -7.60 0.63 -10.58
CA ILE A 58 -8.22 -0.61 -10.11
C ILE A 58 -8.43 -0.59 -8.59
N VAL A 59 -7.44 -0.15 -7.82
CA VAL A 59 -7.59 -0.16 -6.36
C VAL A 59 -8.65 0.83 -5.88
N GLY A 60 -8.91 1.90 -6.64
CA GLY A 60 -10.03 2.78 -6.33
C GLY A 60 -11.36 2.05 -6.47
N GLU A 61 -11.54 1.28 -7.55
CA GLU A 61 -12.76 0.51 -7.77
C GLU A 61 -12.94 -0.61 -6.75
N THR A 62 -11.88 -1.34 -6.44
CA THR A 62 -11.95 -2.44 -5.48
C THR A 62 -12.19 -1.95 -4.06
N TRP A 63 -11.70 -0.75 -3.73
CA TRP A 63 -12.00 -0.13 -2.44
C TRP A 63 -13.50 0.11 -2.30
N GLU A 64 -14.10 0.74 -3.32
CA GLU A 64 -15.55 1.02 -3.29
C GLU A 64 -16.37 -0.27 -3.26
N ALA A 65 -15.87 -1.34 -3.87
CA ALA A 65 -16.55 -2.64 -3.84
C ALA A 65 -16.34 -3.42 -2.54
N GLY A 66 -15.47 -2.95 -1.65
CA GLY A 66 -15.22 -3.61 -0.37
C GLY A 66 -14.45 -4.91 -0.47
N ARG A 67 -13.67 -5.10 -1.53
CA ARG A 67 -12.99 -6.37 -1.79
C ARG A 67 -11.49 -6.34 -1.60
N TYR A 68 -10.87 -5.17 -1.80
CA TYR A 68 -9.42 -5.03 -1.75
C TYR A 68 -9.11 -3.60 -1.34
N TYR A 69 -8.35 -3.47 -0.27
CA TYR A 69 -8.00 -2.16 0.28
C TYR A 69 -6.50 -1.97 0.20
N ALA A 70 -6.04 -1.22 -0.80
CA ALA A 70 -4.63 -0.88 -0.95
C ALA A 70 -4.39 0.53 -0.44
N LEU A 71 -3.35 0.67 0.36
CA LEU A 71 -2.99 1.93 1.00
C LEU A 71 -1.56 2.30 0.65
N ALA A 72 -1.36 3.58 0.37
CA ALA A 72 -0.03 4.12 0.18
C ALA A 72 0.65 4.26 1.54
N VAL A 73 1.88 3.79 1.63
CA VAL A 73 2.73 3.97 2.81
C VAL A 73 3.62 5.17 2.53
N THR A 74 3.49 6.21 3.34
CA THR A 74 4.23 7.46 3.13
C THR A 74 4.99 7.85 4.39
N ASP A 75 6.04 8.66 4.21
CA ASP A 75 6.77 9.26 5.32
C ASP A 75 5.87 10.32 5.95
N ALA A 76 5.64 10.22 7.26
CA ALA A 76 4.74 11.14 7.94
C ALA A 76 5.25 12.58 7.95
N ARG A 77 6.55 12.79 7.73
CA ARG A 77 7.16 14.13 7.76
C ARG A 77 6.96 14.90 6.47
N ASP A 78 7.10 14.25 5.32
CA ASP A 78 7.13 14.95 4.04
C ASP A 78 6.27 14.32 2.94
N GLY A 79 5.61 13.20 3.24
CA GLY A 79 4.74 12.54 2.27
C GLY A 79 5.46 11.68 1.24
N THR A 80 6.77 11.46 1.38
CA THR A 80 7.52 10.63 0.44
C THR A 80 6.89 9.23 0.36
N MET A 81 6.69 8.73 -0.87
CA MET A 81 6.14 7.40 -1.10
C MET A 81 7.16 6.35 -0.68
N LEU A 82 6.79 5.50 0.27
CA LEU A 82 7.68 4.46 0.80
C LEU A 82 7.30 3.06 0.35
N GLY A 83 6.07 2.84 -0.08
CA GLY A 83 5.63 1.52 -0.49
C GLY A 83 4.12 1.40 -0.47
N ALA A 84 3.65 0.17 -0.34
CA ALA A 84 2.21 -0.11 -0.30
C ALA A 84 1.93 -1.24 0.67
N VAL A 85 0.73 -1.21 1.25
CA VAL A 85 0.21 -2.29 2.07
C VAL A 85 -1.23 -2.52 1.65
N SER A 86 -1.68 -3.76 1.70
CA SER A 86 -3.03 -4.08 1.26
C SER A 86 -3.67 -5.16 2.13
N LEU A 87 -5.01 -5.08 2.21
CA LEU A 87 -5.83 -6.11 2.79
C LEU A 87 -6.70 -6.69 1.67
N SER A 88 -6.63 -7.99 1.49
CA SER A 88 -7.34 -8.70 0.41
C SER A 88 -7.95 -9.99 0.94
N HIS A 89 -8.76 -10.65 0.10
CA HIS A 89 -9.40 -11.90 0.46
C HIS A 89 -10.17 -11.81 1.79
N ILE A 90 -10.99 -10.75 1.91
CA ILE A 90 -11.68 -10.45 3.16
C ILE A 90 -12.84 -11.41 3.37
N HIS A 91 -12.87 -12.07 4.53
CA HIS A 91 -13.94 -12.97 4.92
C HIS A 91 -14.58 -12.47 6.19
N LEU A 92 -15.71 -11.77 6.05
CA LEU A 92 -16.42 -11.18 7.20
C LEU A 92 -16.99 -12.26 8.12
N VAL A 93 -17.42 -13.41 7.55
CA VAL A 93 -17.97 -14.50 8.34
C VAL A 93 -16.92 -15.13 9.25
N TYR A 94 -15.70 -15.31 8.73
CA TYR A 94 -14.61 -15.93 9.50
C TYR A 94 -13.65 -14.91 10.08
N ASN A 95 -13.87 -13.62 9.84
CA ASN A 95 -13.09 -12.52 10.39
C ASN A 95 -11.59 -12.62 10.06
N PHE A 96 -11.24 -12.89 8.80
CA PHE A 96 -9.84 -12.86 8.41
C PHE A 96 -9.67 -12.22 7.03
N CYS A 97 -8.44 -11.83 6.75
CA CYS A 97 -8.03 -11.34 5.43
C CYS A 97 -6.54 -11.59 5.25
N ASN A 98 -6.08 -11.48 4.01
CA ASN A 98 -4.65 -11.52 3.72
C ASN A 98 -4.08 -10.11 3.78
N LEU A 99 -2.88 -9.99 4.34
CA LEU A 99 -2.16 -8.72 4.39
C LEU A 99 -0.90 -8.84 3.54
N GLY A 100 -0.77 -7.95 2.55
CA GLY A 100 0.40 -7.89 1.70
C GLY A 100 1.07 -6.53 1.81
N TYR A 101 2.41 -6.47 1.61
CA TYR A 101 3.12 -5.20 1.68
C TYR A 101 4.44 -5.26 0.93
N TRP A 102 4.94 -4.09 0.56
CA TRP A 102 6.32 -3.91 0.10
C TRP A 102 6.78 -2.50 0.45
N THR A 103 8.09 -2.36 0.61
CA THR A 103 8.71 -1.06 0.88
C THR A 103 9.82 -0.80 -0.13
N ARG A 104 10.04 0.49 -0.42
CA ARG A 104 11.09 0.86 -1.37
C ARG A 104 12.47 0.53 -0.83
N SER A 105 13.36 0.11 -1.73
CA SER A 105 14.67 -0.43 -1.36
C SER A 105 15.53 0.54 -0.56
N SER A 106 15.51 1.82 -0.89
CA SER A 106 16.32 2.83 -0.21
C SER A 106 15.93 3.07 1.25
N ARG A 107 14.76 2.56 1.66
CA ARG A 107 14.27 2.75 3.03
C ARG A 107 14.16 1.46 3.82
N ARG A 108 14.70 0.36 3.27
CA ARG A 108 14.64 -0.95 3.95
C ARG A 108 15.50 -0.93 5.22
N GLY A 109 15.13 -1.82 6.16
CA GLY A 109 15.88 -1.94 7.41
C GLY A 109 15.48 -0.96 8.50
N ASN A 110 14.47 -0.12 8.24
CA ASN A 110 14.01 0.88 9.20
C ASN A 110 12.71 0.51 9.90
N GLY A 111 12.32 -0.76 9.82
CA GLY A 111 11.08 -1.24 10.46
C GLY A 111 9.81 -0.77 9.80
N LEU A 112 9.88 -0.26 8.57
CA LEU A 112 8.71 0.29 7.87
C LEU A 112 7.65 -0.75 7.60
N ALA A 113 8.05 -1.96 7.19
CA ALA A 113 7.10 -3.03 6.90
C ALA A 113 6.29 -3.41 8.14
N SER A 114 6.97 -3.54 9.29
CA SER A 114 6.30 -3.85 10.57
C SER A 114 5.34 -2.76 10.98
N ARG A 115 5.72 -1.49 10.81
CA ARG A 115 4.85 -0.36 11.12
C ARG A 115 3.63 -0.33 10.22
N ALA A 116 3.84 -0.52 8.91
CA ALA A 116 2.76 -0.52 7.94
C ALA A 116 1.78 -1.68 8.20
N ALA A 117 2.32 -2.86 8.49
CA ALA A 117 1.49 -4.02 8.78
C ALA A 117 0.63 -3.81 10.04
N ARG A 118 1.22 -3.21 11.08
CA ARG A 118 0.49 -2.93 12.32
C ARG A 118 -0.65 -1.92 12.09
N LEU A 119 -0.37 -0.85 11.37
CA LEU A 119 -1.39 0.15 11.06
C LEU A 119 -2.49 -0.44 10.18
N ALA A 120 -2.12 -1.24 9.19
CA ALA A 120 -3.10 -1.87 8.31
C ALA A 120 -3.97 -2.87 9.08
N ALA A 121 -3.38 -3.63 10.01
CA ALA A 121 -4.15 -4.54 10.85
C ALA A 121 -5.17 -3.77 11.71
N ASN A 122 -4.75 -2.64 12.28
CA ASN A 122 -5.65 -1.79 13.04
C ASN A 122 -6.79 -1.27 12.17
N PHE A 123 -6.50 -0.90 10.93
CA PHE A 123 -7.52 -0.49 9.97
C PHE A 123 -8.54 -1.62 9.76
N GLY A 124 -8.05 -2.86 9.60
CA GLY A 124 -8.93 -4.02 9.44
C GLY A 124 -9.84 -4.22 10.65
N PHE A 125 -9.27 -4.14 11.85
CA PHE A 125 -10.05 -4.34 13.08
C PHE A 125 -11.06 -3.22 13.30
N GLU A 126 -10.64 -1.96 13.16
CA GLU A 126 -11.46 -0.82 13.53
C GLU A 126 -12.42 -0.37 12.43
N GLN A 127 -11.98 -0.39 11.17
CA GLN A 127 -12.76 0.15 10.06
C GLN A 127 -13.54 -0.92 9.31
N LEU A 128 -13.03 -2.15 9.25
CA LEU A 128 -13.68 -3.23 8.52
C LEU A 128 -14.38 -4.24 9.42
N GLY A 129 -14.23 -4.14 10.73
CA GLY A 129 -14.88 -5.02 11.67
C GLY A 129 -14.26 -6.41 11.78
N LEU A 130 -13.01 -6.57 11.36
CA LEU A 130 -12.30 -7.84 11.49
C LEU A 130 -11.76 -8.01 12.91
N LEU A 131 -11.57 -9.24 13.32
CA LEU A 131 -11.05 -9.57 14.64
C LEU A 131 -9.64 -10.15 14.57
#